data_3d1a24ebd4d291ce835c1936c3ba7091
#
_entry.id   3d1a24ebd4d291ce835c1936c3ba7091
#
_cell.length_a   1.000
_cell.length_b   1.000
_cell.length_c   1.000
_cell.angle_alpha   90.00
_cell.angle_beta   90.00
_cell.angle_gamma   90.00
#
_symmetry.space_group_name_H-M   'P 1'
#
loop_
_entity.id
_entity.type
_entity.pdbx_description
1 polymer ?
#
loop_
_entity_poly.entity_id
_entity_poly.type
_entity_poly.pdbx_seq_one_letter_code
_entity_poly.pdbx_strand_id
1 'polypeptide(L)'
;MEPRGPAVRADATVERVLVERGRAVGVELAGGERIPAAEVVLCAGAVGTPRILLRSGLGPADALRAAGVDVRLDLPDVGRGWSDHPAVFLPFRTDDPPPHPHAPTAQAALHWDAGADPAGDVEVLLFTRPFVPRGDLHLMCALQQPDSRGVLDLDRISYGYLRTEHDRRRLRHALRTGADLLRAGLGARTDPGGDVLGNDRALDAWIAAHLTTAVHLCGSAAMGRVVDPELRVLGVDGLRVADTSVLPVVPRRGPAATAVAIGEKAAALLLT
;
A
#
# COMPACT_ATOMS: atom_id res chain seq x y z
N MET A 1 -16.54 -4.55 -38.59
CA MET A 1 -17.15 -4.63 -37.25
C MET A 1 -16.19 -3.85 -36.33
N GLU A 2 -16.58 -2.66 -35.86
CA GLU A 2 -15.74 -1.87 -34.97
C GLU A 2 -15.47 -2.69 -33.69
N PRO A 3 -14.23 -2.70 -33.15
CA PRO A 3 -13.95 -3.36 -31.90
C PRO A 3 -14.80 -2.71 -30.81
N ARG A 4 -15.75 -3.43 -30.26
CA ARG A 4 -16.47 -2.97 -29.07
C ARG A 4 -15.45 -2.86 -27.95
N GLY A 5 -15.28 -1.67 -27.41
CA GLY A 5 -14.49 -1.46 -26.22
C GLY A 5 -14.96 -2.35 -25.05
N PRO A 6 -14.17 -2.47 -23.97
CA PRO A 6 -14.53 -3.31 -22.84
C PRO A 6 -15.88 -2.90 -22.25
N ALA A 7 -16.72 -3.88 -21.93
CA ALA A 7 -17.96 -3.62 -21.21
C ALA A 7 -17.63 -3.29 -19.74
N VAL A 8 -18.07 -2.13 -19.28
CA VAL A 8 -17.94 -1.71 -17.88
C VAL A 8 -19.25 -1.95 -17.16
N ARG A 9 -19.19 -2.64 -16.03
CA ARG A 9 -20.32 -2.85 -15.14
C ARG A 9 -20.03 -2.18 -13.81
N ALA A 10 -20.61 -1.02 -13.58
CA ALA A 10 -20.55 -0.31 -12.31
C ALA A 10 -21.43 -0.98 -11.25
N ASP A 11 -21.23 -0.62 -9.97
CA ASP A 11 -22.00 -1.10 -8.81
C ASP A 11 -22.07 -2.63 -8.68
N ALA A 12 -21.04 -3.31 -9.16
CA ALA A 12 -20.91 -4.77 -9.20
C ALA A 12 -19.74 -5.24 -8.32
N THR A 13 -19.95 -5.30 -7.01
CA THR A 13 -18.93 -5.77 -6.06
C THR A 13 -18.73 -7.27 -6.21
N VAL A 14 -17.51 -7.68 -6.57
CA VAL A 14 -17.12 -9.09 -6.62
C VAL A 14 -16.88 -9.59 -5.20
N GLU A 15 -17.61 -10.62 -4.81
CA GLU A 15 -17.47 -11.28 -3.51
C GLU A 15 -16.35 -12.34 -3.54
N ARG A 16 -16.35 -13.20 -4.57
CA ARG A 16 -15.38 -14.28 -4.71
C ARG A 16 -15.20 -14.74 -6.16
N VAL A 17 -14.09 -15.41 -6.43
CA VAL A 17 -13.85 -16.18 -7.65
C VAL A 17 -14.50 -17.56 -7.48
N LEU A 18 -15.16 -18.02 -8.51
CA LEU A 18 -15.70 -19.39 -8.58
C LEU A 18 -14.60 -20.32 -9.09
N VAL A 19 -14.19 -21.27 -8.26
CA VAL A 19 -13.14 -22.24 -8.61
C VAL A 19 -13.73 -23.65 -8.63
N GLU A 20 -13.58 -24.33 -9.75
CA GLU A 20 -14.01 -25.72 -9.96
C GLU A 20 -12.85 -26.55 -10.51
N ARG A 21 -12.54 -27.65 -9.84
CA ARG A 21 -11.49 -28.62 -10.23
C ARG A 21 -10.14 -27.94 -10.53
N GLY A 22 -9.75 -26.95 -9.67
CA GLY A 22 -8.49 -26.22 -9.82
C GLY A 22 -8.48 -25.14 -10.90
N ARG A 23 -9.66 -24.75 -11.43
CA ARG A 23 -9.77 -23.72 -12.46
C ARG A 23 -10.79 -22.64 -12.05
N ALA A 24 -10.46 -21.38 -12.32
CA ALA A 24 -11.42 -20.28 -12.23
C ALA A 24 -12.43 -20.39 -13.39
N VAL A 25 -13.71 -20.34 -13.05
CA VAL A 25 -14.82 -20.46 -14.02
C VAL A 25 -15.71 -19.22 -14.04
N GLY A 26 -15.38 -18.20 -13.25
CA GLY A 26 -16.13 -16.95 -13.16
C GLY A 26 -16.01 -16.29 -11.81
N VAL A 27 -16.89 -15.33 -11.58
CA VAL A 27 -16.98 -14.60 -10.29
C VAL A 27 -18.40 -14.61 -9.76
N GLU A 28 -18.55 -14.50 -8.45
CA GLU A 28 -19.84 -14.29 -7.77
C GLU A 28 -19.84 -12.87 -7.19
N LEU A 29 -20.90 -12.13 -7.48
CA LEU A 29 -21.12 -10.80 -6.93
C LEU A 29 -21.75 -10.84 -5.54
N ALA A 30 -21.65 -9.72 -4.80
CA ALA A 30 -22.27 -9.49 -3.49
C ALA A 30 -23.78 -9.56 -3.61
N GLY A 31 -24.51 -10.28 -3.94
CA GLY A 31 -25.94 -10.48 -4.21
C GLY A 31 -26.23 -11.86 -4.80
N GLY A 32 -25.16 -12.68 -4.95
CA GLY A 32 -25.25 -14.07 -5.39
C GLY A 32 -25.32 -14.26 -6.92
N GLU A 33 -25.31 -13.18 -7.69
CA GLU A 33 -25.24 -13.30 -9.16
C GLU A 33 -23.89 -13.86 -9.57
N ARG A 34 -23.88 -14.82 -10.52
CA ARG A 34 -22.68 -15.46 -11.05
C ARG A 34 -22.43 -15.03 -12.48
N ILE A 35 -21.21 -14.60 -12.74
CA ILE A 35 -20.77 -14.20 -14.07
C ILE A 35 -19.71 -15.21 -14.51
N PRO A 36 -20.01 -16.06 -15.53
CA PRO A 36 -19.06 -17.04 -16.05
C PRO A 36 -17.95 -16.34 -16.83
N ALA A 37 -16.74 -16.86 -16.71
CA ALA A 37 -15.57 -16.38 -17.45
C ALA A 37 -14.59 -17.54 -17.70
N ALA A 38 -13.89 -17.50 -18.83
CA ALA A 38 -12.82 -18.44 -19.15
C ALA A 38 -11.52 -18.10 -18.43
N GLU A 39 -11.32 -16.82 -18.14
CA GLU A 39 -10.20 -16.29 -17.36
C GLU A 39 -10.67 -15.11 -16.48
N VAL A 40 -10.13 -15.01 -15.28
CA VAL A 40 -10.40 -13.93 -14.32
C VAL A 40 -9.09 -13.22 -14.01
N VAL A 41 -9.09 -11.90 -14.10
CA VAL A 41 -7.95 -11.06 -13.68
C VAL A 41 -8.38 -10.18 -12.51
N LEU A 42 -7.78 -10.37 -11.35
CA LEU A 42 -8.04 -9.55 -10.17
C LEU A 42 -7.17 -8.29 -10.21
N CYS A 43 -7.83 -7.13 -10.14
CA CYS A 43 -7.21 -5.81 -10.10
C CYS A 43 -7.82 -4.96 -8.97
N ALA A 44 -8.20 -5.61 -7.85
CA ALA A 44 -8.89 -4.96 -6.74
C ALA A 44 -7.93 -4.27 -5.74
N GLY A 45 -6.66 -4.19 -6.07
CA GLY A 45 -5.62 -3.58 -5.25
C GLY A 45 -5.17 -4.46 -4.09
N ALA A 46 -4.13 -4.01 -3.41
CA ALA A 46 -3.42 -4.81 -2.40
C ALA A 46 -4.25 -5.14 -1.13
N VAL A 47 -5.44 -4.58 -0.98
CA VAL A 47 -6.40 -4.93 0.08
C VAL A 47 -7.56 -5.77 -0.47
N GLY A 48 -8.12 -5.38 -1.61
CA GLY A 48 -9.28 -6.05 -2.20
C GLY A 48 -8.93 -7.43 -2.76
N THR A 49 -7.87 -7.51 -3.54
CA THR A 49 -7.43 -8.76 -4.18
C THR A 49 -7.19 -9.91 -3.20
N PRO A 50 -6.37 -9.78 -2.13
CA PRO A 50 -6.22 -10.88 -1.17
C PRO A 50 -7.52 -11.21 -0.43
N ARG A 51 -8.41 -10.26 -0.17
CA ARG A 51 -9.73 -10.55 0.42
C ARG A 51 -10.61 -11.37 -0.51
N ILE A 52 -10.60 -11.08 -1.81
CA ILE A 52 -11.32 -11.89 -2.80
C ILE A 52 -10.72 -13.31 -2.84
N LEU A 53 -9.39 -13.45 -2.86
CA LEU A 53 -8.73 -14.77 -2.81
C LEU A 53 -9.15 -15.54 -1.55
N LEU A 54 -9.06 -14.92 -0.38
CA LEU A 54 -9.46 -15.55 0.90
C LEU A 54 -10.93 -16.00 0.88
N ARG A 55 -11.86 -15.15 0.44
CA ARG A 55 -13.29 -15.51 0.32
C ARG A 55 -13.55 -16.62 -0.71
N SER A 56 -12.65 -16.77 -1.67
CA SER A 56 -12.68 -17.85 -2.65
C SER A 56 -12.14 -19.18 -2.12
N GLY A 57 -11.66 -19.21 -0.86
CA GLY A 57 -11.03 -20.38 -0.27
C GLY A 57 -9.57 -20.59 -0.70
N LEU A 58 -8.94 -19.54 -1.22
CA LEU A 58 -7.55 -19.52 -1.69
C LEU A 58 -6.72 -18.71 -0.69
N GLY A 59 -6.03 -19.37 0.22
CA GLY A 59 -5.27 -18.69 1.29
C GLY A 59 -4.79 -19.62 2.37
N PRO A 60 -4.25 -19.10 3.49
CA PRO A 60 -3.76 -19.90 4.61
C PRO A 60 -4.86 -20.79 5.16
N ALA A 61 -4.71 -22.12 5.05
CA ALA A 61 -5.74 -23.08 5.34
C ALA A 61 -6.31 -22.95 6.76
N ASP A 62 -5.46 -22.73 7.76
CA ASP A 62 -5.90 -22.60 9.15
C ASP A 62 -6.68 -21.28 9.39
N ALA A 63 -6.27 -20.18 8.77
CA ALA A 63 -6.98 -18.91 8.85
C ALA A 63 -8.36 -18.99 8.16
N LEU A 64 -8.43 -19.67 7.02
CA LEU A 64 -9.69 -19.89 6.29
C LEU A 64 -10.67 -20.73 7.12
N ARG A 65 -10.20 -21.86 7.69
CA ARG A 65 -11.04 -22.71 8.57
C ARG A 65 -11.53 -21.94 9.79
N ALA A 66 -10.65 -21.17 10.44
CA ALA A 66 -11.01 -20.34 11.58
C ALA A 66 -12.08 -19.29 11.25
N ALA A 67 -12.10 -18.80 10.00
CA ALA A 67 -13.10 -17.86 9.49
C ALA A 67 -14.36 -18.54 8.91
N GLY A 68 -14.48 -19.88 8.97
CA GLY A 68 -15.62 -20.62 8.43
C GLY A 68 -15.64 -20.68 6.89
N VAL A 69 -14.51 -20.51 6.23
CA VAL A 69 -14.38 -20.57 4.78
C VAL A 69 -13.82 -21.94 4.36
N ASP A 70 -14.47 -22.58 3.41
CA ASP A 70 -14.01 -23.84 2.84
C ASP A 70 -12.68 -23.66 2.12
N VAL A 71 -11.67 -24.45 2.51
CA VAL A 71 -10.34 -24.42 1.89
C VAL A 71 -10.40 -25.09 0.51
N ARG A 72 -10.14 -24.33 -0.53
CA ARG A 72 -10.02 -24.82 -1.91
C ARG A 72 -8.57 -25.12 -2.25
N LEU A 73 -7.68 -24.24 -1.81
CA LEU A 73 -6.25 -24.38 -1.99
C LEU A 73 -5.52 -23.68 -0.84
N ASP A 74 -4.57 -24.38 -0.23
CA ASP A 74 -3.69 -23.77 0.78
C ASP A 74 -2.63 -22.90 0.09
N LEU A 75 -2.78 -21.59 0.24
CA LEU A 75 -1.84 -20.57 -0.21
C LEU A 75 -1.42 -19.72 0.99
N PRO A 76 -0.41 -20.18 1.75
CA PRO A 76 -0.11 -19.62 3.07
C PRO A 76 0.35 -18.15 3.04
N ASP A 77 0.80 -17.66 1.89
CA ASP A 77 1.30 -16.30 1.72
C ASP A 77 0.25 -15.26 1.31
N VAL A 78 -0.99 -15.66 1.03
CA VAL A 78 -2.08 -14.70 0.74
C VAL A 78 -2.36 -13.84 1.97
N GLY A 79 -2.23 -12.52 1.80
CA GLY A 79 -2.39 -11.56 2.88
C GLY A 79 -1.23 -11.53 3.89
N ARG A 80 -0.09 -12.15 3.61
CA ARG A 80 1.04 -12.27 4.53
C ARG A 80 2.28 -11.57 4.00
N GLY A 81 3.07 -11.00 4.94
CA GLY A 81 4.39 -10.45 4.64
C GLY A 81 4.40 -9.24 3.71
N TRP A 82 3.29 -8.57 3.54
CA TRP A 82 3.17 -7.35 2.75
C TRP A 82 3.79 -6.14 3.44
N SER A 83 4.08 -5.11 2.70
CA SER A 83 4.64 -3.86 3.20
C SER A 83 3.92 -2.64 2.63
N ASP A 84 4.10 -1.52 3.32
CA ASP A 84 3.61 -0.20 2.96
C ASP A 84 4.60 0.82 3.52
N HIS A 85 4.48 2.07 3.14
CA HIS A 85 5.29 3.15 3.71
C HIS A 85 4.61 3.71 4.96
N PRO A 86 5.10 3.37 6.18
CA PRO A 86 4.65 4.04 7.39
C PRO A 86 5.03 5.52 7.31
N ALA A 87 4.07 6.39 7.59
CA ALA A 87 4.24 7.82 7.47
C ALA A 87 3.68 8.54 8.70
N VAL A 88 4.22 9.71 8.97
CA VAL A 88 3.66 10.71 9.87
C VAL A 88 3.65 12.05 9.17
N PHE A 89 2.64 12.86 9.46
CA PHE A 89 2.54 14.24 8.98
C PHE A 89 2.96 15.16 10.11
N LEU A 90 4.12 15.78 9.98
CA LEU A 90 4.65 16.76 10.91
C LEU A 90 3.98 18.11 10.65
N PRO A 91 3.08 18.60 11.53
CA PRO A 91 2.46 19.91 11.37
C PRO A 91 3.51 21.01 11.56
N PHE A 92 3.39 22.08 10.77
CA PHE A 92 4.23 23.26 10.93
C PHE A 92 3.50 24.54 10.57
N ARG A 93 4.02 25.66 11.07
CA ARG A 93 3.58 27.03 10.76
C ARG A 93 4.78 27.87 10.36
N THR A 94 4.58 28.74 9.38
CA THR A 94 5.54 29.72 8.91
C THR A 94 4.86 31.05 8.72
N ASP A 95 5.64 32.13 8.79
CA ASP A 95 5.17 33.48 8.49
C ASP A 95 5.29 33.82 6.98
N ASP A 96 5.78 32.88 6.18
CA ASP A 96 5.84 33.02 4.73
C ASP A 96 4.43 33.14 4.10
N PRO A 97 4.28 33.92 3.02
CA PRO A 97 3.01 34.01 2.34
C PRO A 97 2.61 32.67 1.73
N PRO A 98 1.30 32.40 1.63
CA PRO A 98 0.82 31.17 1.01
C PRO A 98 1.27 31.12 -0.48
N PRO A 99 1.52 29.92 -1.02
CA PRO A 99 1.91 29.78 -2.42
C PRO A 99 0.76 30.23 -3.34
N HIS A 100 1.13 30.49 -4.61
CA HIS A 100 0.16 30.86 -5.65
C HIS A 100 -1.05 29.89 -5.65
N PRO A 101 -2.30 30.38 -5.81
CA PRO A 101 -3.52 29.55 -5.73
C PRO A 101 -3.52 28.31 -6.64
N HIS A 102 -2.80 28.34 -7.76
CA HIS A 102 -2.67 27.20 -8.69
C HIS A 102 -1.37 26.39 -8.51
N ALA A 103 -0.55 26.70 -7.51
CA ALA A 103 0.63 25.89 -7.22
C ALA A 103 0.22 24.49 -6.75
N PRO A 104 0.98 23.42 -7.08
CA PRO A 104 0.75 22.08 -6.56
C PRO A 104 0.75 22.07 -5.03
N THR A 105 -0.10 21.23 -4.44
CA THR A 105 -0.16 21.07 -2.98
C THR A 105 1.15 20.49 -2.43
N ALA A 106 1.71 19.49 -3.10
CA ALA A 106 3.02 18.93 -2.81
C ALA A 106 4.03 19.55 -3.80
N GLN A 107 5.04 20.26 -3.30
CA GLN A 107 5.97 21.03 -4.15
C GLN A 107 7.40 20.51 -4.13
N ALA A 108 7.82 19.86 -3.05
CA ALA A 108 9.17 19.37 -2.92
C ALA A 108 9.16 18.00 -2.22
N ALA A 109 9.99 17.10 -2.73
CA ALA A 109 10.29 15.83 -2.11
C ALA A 109 11.80 15.70 -1.92
N LEU A 110 12.22 15.25 -0.75
CA LEU A 110 13.60 14.92 -0.47
C LEU A 110 13.69 13.45 -0.07
N HIS A 111 14.69 12.77 -0.64
CA HIS A 111 14.98 11.38 -0.34
C HIS A 111 16.44 11.25 0.08
N TRP A 112 16.71 10.45 1.11
CA TRP A 112 18.08 10.17 1.53
C TRP A 112 18.20 8.81 2.23
N ASP A 113 19.42 8.35 2.40
CA ASP A 113 19.76 7.16 3.16
C ASP A 113 19.80 7.50 4.67
N ALA A 114 18.92 6.86 5.44
CA ALA A 114 18.93 6.92 6.90
C ALA A 114 19.61 5.67 7.54
N GLY A 115 20.39 4.95 6.75
CA GLY A 115 21.19 3.81 7.19
C GLY A 115 20.65 2.44 6.81
N ALA A 116 19.78 2.36 5.79
CA ALA A 116 19.28 1.08 5.27
C ALA A 116 19.52 0.90 3.77
N ASP A 117 19.55 1.97 2.98
CA ASP A 117 19.66 1.88 1.54
C ASP A 117 20.27 3.16 0.94
N PRO A 118 21.45 3.06 0.30
CA PRO A 118 22.09 4.20 -0.36
C PRO A 118 21.24 4.89 -1.44
N ALA A 119 20.24 4.19 -2.00
CA ALA A 119 19.28 4.77 -2.95
C ALA A 119 18.17 5.61 -2.30
N GLY A 120 18.21 5.74 -0.98
CA GLY A 120 17.26 6.49 -0.17
C GLY A 120 16.12 5.60 0.37
N ASP A 121 16.08 5.47 1.68
CA ASP A 121 15.12 4.67 2.43
C ASP A 121 14.12 5.49 3.25
N VAL A 122 14.26 6.81 3.23
CA VAL A 122 13.31 7.77 3.80
C VAL A 122 12.93 8.84 2.80
N GLU A 123 11.75 9.38 2.98
CA GLU A 123 11.20 10.48 2.18
C GLU A 123 10.58 11.53 3.08
N VAL A 124 10.79 12.81 2.76
CA VAL A 124 9.93 13.89 3.23
C VAL A 124 9.28 14.57 2.04
N LEU A 125 8.00 14.89 2.17
CA LEU A 125 7.20 15.53 1.14
C LEU A 125 6.54 16.78 1.73
N LEU A 126 6.89 17.94 1.17
CA LEU A 126 6.39 19.22 1.67
C LEU A 126 5.03 19.55 1.07
N PHE A 127 4.02 19.63 1.94
CA PHE A 127 2.68 20.12 1.60
C PHE A 127 2.58 21.60 1.95
N THR A 128 2.42 22.42 0.94
CA THR A 128 2.38 23.89 1.08
C THR A 128 0.95 24.45 1.16
N ARG A 129 -0.05 23.57 1.26
CA ARG A 129 -1.44 23.90 1.54
C ARG A 129 -1.96 23.03 2.67
N PRO A 130 -2.76 23.62 3.58
CA PRO A 130 -3.38 22.84 4.66
C PRO A 130 -4.40 21.86 4.07
N PHE A 131 -4.56 20.71 4.69
CA PHE A 131 -5.58 19.70 4.31
C PHE A 131 -7.00 20.17 4.65
N VAL A 132 -7.13 21.07 5.63
CA VAL A 132 -8.38 21.70 6.01
C VAL A 132 -8.23 23.23 6.00
N PRO A 133 -9.28 24.00 5.68
CA PRO A 133 -9.21 25.46 5.67
C PRO A 133 -8.67 26.01 7.01
N ARG A 134 -7.68 26.89 6.96
CA ARG A 134 -7.00 27.49 8.13
C ARG A 134 -6.28 26.50 9.06
N GLY A 135 -6.05 25.28 8.60
CA GLY A 135 -5.23 24.29 9.32
C GLY A 135 -3.73 24.55 9.18
N ASP A 136 -2.94 23.74 9.86
CA ASP A 136 -1.48 23.76 9.74
C ASP A 136 -1.03 23.22 8.37
N LEU A 137 0.17 23.62 7.94
CA LEU A 137 0.88 22.98 6.86
C LEU A 137 1.51 21.67 7.35
N HIS A 138 1.88 20.79 6.44
CA HIS A 138 2.40 19.48 6.82
C HIS A 138 3.64 19.11 6.02
N LEU A 139 4.60 18.49 6.70
CA LEU A 139 5.68 17.74 6.10
C LEU A 139 5.41 16.25 6.34
N MET A 140 5.11 15.49 5.30
CA MET A 140 5.04 14.03 5.42
C MET A 140 6.47 13.50 5.59
N CYS A 141 6.68 12.66 6.59
CA CYS A 141 7.91 11.91 6.80
C CYS A 141 7.57 10.42 6.72
N ALA A 142 8.20 9.69 5.81
CA ALA A 142 7.87 8.30 5.54
C ALA A 142 9.11 7.42 5.37
N LEU A 143 9.01 6.15 5.81
CA LEU A 143 9.99 5.13 5.47
C LEU A 143 9.62 4.51 4.12
N GLN A 144 10.59 4.47 3.19
CA GLN A 144 10.39 3.91 1.86
C GLN A 144 10.76 2.42 1.78
N GLN A 145 11.59 1.92 2.70
CA GLN A 145 11.99 0.52 2.79
C GLN A 145 11.87 0.02 4.25
N PRO A 146 10.64 -0.16 4.77
CA PRO A 146 10.47 -0.68 6.14
C PRO A 146 10.85 -2.15 6.22
N ASP A 147 11.41 -2.57 7.37
CA ASP A 147 11.63 -3.98 7.71
C ASP A 147 10.34 -4.66 8.18
N SER A 148 9.48 -3.89 8.82
CA SER A 148 8.22 -4.35 9.37
C SER A 148 7.26 -4.83 8.29
N ARG A 149 6.51 -5.90 8.58
CA ARG A 149 5.58 -6.54 7.63
C ARG A 149 4.19 -6.65 8.22
N GLY A 150 3.20 -6.51 7.34
CA GLY A 150 1.79 -6.57 7.67
C GLY A 150 1.16 -7.94 7.46
N VAL A 151 -0.03 -8.08 8.03
CA VAL A 151 -0.91 -9.24 7.89
C VAL A 151 -2.32 -8.74 7.58
N LEU A 152 -2.96 -9.38 6.62
CA LEU A 152 -4.35 -9.13 6.24
C LEU A 152 -5.12 -10.44 6.29
N ASP A 153 -6.26 -10.42 6.96
CA ASP A 153 -7.26 -11.49 7.01
C ASP A 153 -8.59 -10.97 6.42
N LEU A 154 -9.63 -11.78 6.47
CA LEU A 154 -10.94 -11.40 5.95
C LEU A 154 -11.48 -10.11 6.60
N ASP A 155 -11.37 -10.03 7.93
CA ASP A 155 -11.99 -8.96 8.72
C ASP A 155 -10.97 -7.96 9.27
N ARG A 156 -9.68 -8.29 9.23
CA ARG A 156 -8.65 -7.49 9.88
C ARG A 156 -7.48 -7.20 8.93
N ILE A 157 -7.00 -5.96 9.02
CA ILE A 157 -5.72 -5.55 8.46
C ILE A 157 -4.81 -5.06 9.59
N SER A 158 -3.60 -5.60 9.66
CA SER A 158 -2.57 -5.17 10.59
C SER A 158 -1.34 -4.76 9.79
N TYR A 159 -1.04 -3.48 9.80
CA TYR A 159 0.12 -2.93 9.08
C TYR A 159 1.44 -3.39 9.70
N GLY A 160 1.46 -3.67 10.99
CA GLY A 160 2.65 -4.13 11.70
C GLY A 160 3.78 -3.10 11.72
N TYR A 161 3.48 -1.82 11.54
CA TYR A 161 4.48 -0.75 11.47
C TYR A 161 5.39 -0.67 12.69
N LEU A 162 6.64 -0.26 12.45
CA LEU A 162 7.64 0.10 13.45
C LEU A 162 7.91 -0.99 14.51
N ARG A 163 7.76 -2.26 14.14
CA ARG A 163 8.05 -3.39 15.05
C ARG A 163 9.54 -3.51 15.33
N THR A 164 10.40 -3.09 14.40
CA THR A 164 11.85 -3.12 14.56
C THR A 164 12.36 -1.79 15.10
N GLU A 165 13.44 -1.82 15.90
CA GLU A 165 14.12 -0.60 16.33
C GLU A 165 14.77 0.12 15.15
N HIS A 166 15.15 -0.62 14.12
CA HIS A 166 15.70 -0.07 12.90
C HIS A 166 14.69 0.85 12.18
N ASP A 167 13.41 0.41 12.04
CA ASP A 167 12.36 1.25 11.49
C ASP A 167 12.10 2.50 12.36
N ARG A 168 12.00 2.33 13.68
CA ARG A 168 11.77 3.44 14.63
C ARG A 168 12.87 4.49 14.53
N ARG A 169 14.12 4.06 14.57
CA ARG A 169 15.29 4.96 14.48
C ARG A 169 15.27 5.78 13.20
N ARG A 170 15.00 5.17 12.05
CA ARG A 170 14.95 5.85 10.75
C ARG A 170 13.80 6.85 10.67
N LEU A 171 12.62 6.52 11.20
CA LEU A 171 11.50 7.46 11.19
C LEU A 171 11.73 8.63 12.15
N ARG A 172 12.31 8.39 13.34
CA ARG A 172 12.75 9.48 14.23
C ARG A 172 13.77 10.40 13.53
N HIS A 173 14.74 9.80 12.82
CA HIS A 173 15.71 10.56 12.02
C HIS A 173 15.02 11.41 10.94
N ALA A 174 14.08 10.84 10.19
CA ALA A 174 13.33 11.56 9.17
C ALA A 174 12.57 12.78 9.74
N LEU A 175 11.92 12.62 10.90
CA LEU A 175 11.21 13.71 11.57
C LEU A 175 12.15 14.83 12.04
N ARG A 176 13.28 14.48 12.67
CA ARG A 176 14.26 15.45 13.11
C ARG A 176 14.87 16.24 11.96
N THR A 177 15.30 15.54 10.93
CA THR A 177 15.84 16.15 9.72
C THR A 177 14.80 17.04 9.05
N GLY A 178 13.55 16.58 8.94
CA GLY A 178 12.45 17.36 8.40
C GLY A 178 12.18 18.64 9.19
N ALA A 179 12.14 18.55 10.52
CA ALA A 179 11.98 19.72 11.40
C ALA A 179 13.14 20.73 11.28
N ASP A 180 14.38 20.22 11.18
CA ASP A 180 15.56 21.05 10.99
C ASP A 180 15.54 21.80 9.63
N LEU A 181 15.14 21.10 8.56
CA LEU A 181 14.97 21.70 7.22
C LEU A 181 13.89 22.78 7.22
N LEU A 182 12.73 22.53 7.84
CA LEU A 182 11.66 23.51 7.95
C LEU A 182 12.11 24.75 8.73
N ARG A 183 12.83 24.56 9.83
CA ARG A 183 13.34 25.66 10.64
C ARG A 183 14.38 26.47 9.90
N ALA A 184 15.35 25.82 9.25
CA ALA A 184 16.44 26.48 8.53
C ALA A 184 15.96 27.18 7.25
N GLY A 185 15.03 26.56 6.50
CA GLY A 185 14.58 27.07 5.20
C GLY A 185 13.41 28.06 5.30
N LEU A 186 12.50 27.88 6.25
CA LEU A 186 11.25 28.63 6.35
C LEU A 186 11.08 29.35 7.69
N GLY A 187 12.04 29.29 8.61
CA GLY A 187 11.86 29.79 9.98
C GLY A 187 10.67 29.13 10.72
N ALA A 188 10.22 27.97 10.25
CA ALA A 188 8.99 27.35 10.68
C ALA A 188 9.05 26.80 12.11
N ARG A 189 7.89 26.80 12.75
CA ARG A 189 7.68 26.14 14.06
C ARG A 189 6.90 24.85 13.82
N THR A 190 7.39 23.73 14.38
CA THR A 190 6.78 22.41 14.26
C THR A 190 6.02 22.01 15.51
N ASP A 191 5.05 21.13 15.36
CA ASP A 191 4.43 20.37 16.44
C ASP A 191 4.60 18.86 16.13
N PRO A 192 5.41 18.11 16.89
CA PRO A 192 5.99 18.47 18.18
C PRO A 192 7.18 19.45 18.08
N GLY A 193 7.39 20.17 19.19
CA GLY A 193 8.53 21.05 19.36
C GLY A 193 9.82 20.32 19.80
N GLY A 194 10.87 21.13 20.05
CA GLY A 194 12.22 20.63 20.34
C GLY A 194 12.32 19.66 21.51
N ASP A 195 11.53 19.83 22.56
CA ASP A 195 11.55 18.96 23.75
C ASP A 195 11.15 17.51 23.41
N VAL A 196 10.15 17.33 22.54
CA VAL A 196 9.72 16.02 22.07
C VAL A 196 10.68 15.48 21.01
N LEU A 197 11.05 16.30 20.03
CA LEU A 197 11.99 15.91 18.97
C LEU A 197 13.35 15.48 19.53
N GLY A 198 13.82 16.10 20.60
CA GLY A 198 15.11 15.80 21.26
C GLY A 198 15.12 14.53 22.12
N ASN A 199 13.97 13.93 22.40
CA ASN A 199 13.83 12.78 23.29
C ASN A 199 13.23 11.58 22.56
N ASP A 200 13.97 10.48 22.40
CA ASP A 200 13.53 9.29 21.65
C ASP A 200 12.22 8.71 22.16
N ARG A 201 12.05 8.59 23.48
CA ARG A 201 10.84 8.01 24.09
C ARG A 201 9.61 8.90 23.87
N ALA A 202 9.77 10.21 24.02
CA ALA A 202 8.69 11.17 23.78
C ALA A 202 8.31 11.19 22.29
N LEU A 203 9.31 11.15 21.42
CA LEU A 203 9.09 11.12 19.98
C LEU A 203 8.43 9.81 19.52
N ASP A 204 8.82 8.65 20.05
CA ASP A 204 8.16 7.37 19.76
C ASP A 204 6.68 7.38 20.21
N ALA A 205 6.37 7.98 21.37
CA ALA A 205 4.99 8.12 21.80
C ALA A 205 4.18 9.05 20.89
N TRP A 206 4.78 10.16 20.45
CA TRP A 206 4.16 11.07 19.50
C TRP A 206 3.95 10.38 18.14
N ILE A 207 4.96 9.69 17.61
CA ILE A 207 4.87 8.90 16.38
C ILE A 207 3.70 7.89 16.48
N ALA A 208 3.63 7.13 17.56
CA ALA A 208 2.59 6.11 17.74
C ALA A 208 1.17 6.71 17.71
N ALA A 209 0.99 7.95 18.21
CA ALA A 209 -0.30 8.64 18.18
C ALA A 209 -0.66 9.23 16.81
N HIS A 210 0.32 9.47 15.91
CA HIS A 210 0.15 10.15 14.63
C HIS A 210 0.51 9.27 13.42
N LEU A 211 0.87 8.00 13.69
CA LEU A 211 1.29 7.07 12.65
C LEU A 211 0.14 6.74 11.70
N THR A 212 0.42 6.85 10.42
CA THR A 212 -0.52 6.57 9.34
C THR A 212 0.16 5.86 8.18
N THR A 213 -0.57 5.62 7.12
CA THR A 213 -0.12 5.00 5.87
C THR A 213 0.09 6.07 4.79
N ALA A 214 1.08 5.88 3.91
CA ALA A 214 1.17 6.62 2.66
C ALA A 214 0.25 6.05 1.55
N VAL A 215 -0.54 5.00 1.88
CA VAL A 215 -1.45 4.31 0.95
C VAL A 215 -0.71 3.61 -0.21
N HIS A 216 0.46 3.04 0.08
CA HIS A 216 1.34 2.39 -0.88
C HIS A 216 1.46 0.87 -0.66
N LEU A 217 0.44 0.23 -0.08
CA LEU A 217 0.43 -1.18 0.27
C LEU A 217 0.73 -2.07 -0.93
N CYS A 218 1.70 -2.99 -0.76
CA CYS A 218 2.19 -3.92 -1.79
C CYS A 218 2.49 -5.30 -1.19
N GLY A 219 2.37 -6.36 -2.01
CA GLY A 219 2.91 -7.68 -1.66
C GLY A 219 1.96 -8.62 -0.94
N SER A 220 0.68 -8.32 -0.89
CA SER A 220 -0.33 -9.18 -0.24
C SER A 220 -0.77 -10.40 -1.05
N ALA A 221 -0.32 -10.48 -2.32
CA ALA A 221 -0.41 -11.65 -3.20
C ALA A 221 0.90 -11.77 -4.01
N ALA A 222 2.04 -11.78 -3.32
CA ALA A 222 3.36 -11.53 -3.87
C ALA A 222 3.79 -12.54 -4.94
N MET A 223 4.45 -12.03 -5.98
CA MET A 223 5.12 -12.83 -7.00
C MET A 223 6.17 -13.76 -6.38
N GLY A 224 6.22 -14.98 -6.87
CA GLY A 224 7.08 -16.05 -6.35
C GLY A 224 6.54 -16.77 -5.11
N ARG A 225 5.41 -16.29 -4.53
CA ARG A 225 4.76 -16.90 -3.36
C ARG A 225 3.27 -17.20 -3.59
N VAL A 226 2.55 -16.28 -4.22
CA VAL A 226 1.10 -16.41 -4.52
C VAL A 226 0.86 -16.44 -6.02
N VAL A 227 1.61 -15.65 -6.79
CA VAL A 227 1.55 -15.65 -8.25
C VAL A 227 2.92 -15.95 -8.86
N ASP A 228 2.91 -16.46 -10.10
CA ASP A 228 4.12 -16.67 -10.88
C ASP A 228 4.55 -15.38 -11.63
N PRO A 229 5.69 -15.37 -12.36
CA PRO A 229 6.13 -14.22 -13.14
C PRO A 229 5.19 -13.79 -14.27
N GLU A 230 4.29 -14.68 -14.71
CA GLU A 230 3.22 -14.42 -15.68
C GLU A 230 1.93 -13.96 -14.99
N LEU A 231 1.99 -13.61 -13.68
CA LEU A 231 0.88 -13.11 -12.86
C LEU A 231 -0.24 -14.14 -12.60
N ARG A 232 -0.03 -15.43 -12.91
CA ARG A 232 -1.01 -16.49 -12.66
C ARG A 232 -0.98 -16.89 -11.18
N VAL A 233 -2.14 -17.08 -10.59
CA VAL A 233 -2.25 -17.59 -9.22
C VAL A 233 -1.79 -19.04 -9.18
N LEU A 234 -0.84 -19.35 -8.31
CA LEU A 234 -0.25 -20.69 -8.20
C LEU A 234 -1.33 -21.73 -7.87
N GLY A 235 -1.39 -22.80 -8.67
CA GLY A 235 -2.31 -23.91 -8.47
C GLY A 235 -3.77 -23.64 -8.88
N VAL A 236 -4.07 -22.52 -9.55
CA VAL A 236 -5.41 -22.24 -10.09
C VAL A 236 -5.30 -21.78 -11.54
N ASP A 237 -5.79 -22.58 -12.47
CA ASP A 237 -5.85 -22.21 -13.87
C ASP A 237 -6.86 -21.10 -14.11
N GLY A 238 -6.60 -20.24 -15.12
CA GLY A 238 -7.52 -19.16 -15.51
C GLY A 238 -7.73 -18.07 -14.48
N LEU A 239 -6.78 -17.90 -13.54
CA LEU A 239 -6.81 -16.83 -12.54
C LEU A 239 -5.47 -16.09 -12.50
N ARG A 240 -5.54 -14.76 -12.66
CA ARG A 240 -4.39 -13.86 -12.57
C ARG A 240 -4.65 -12.73 -11.59
N VAL A 241 -3.55 -12.10 -11.15
CA VAL A 241 -3.58 -10.86 -10.35
C VAL A 241 -2.74 -9.80 -11.05
N ALA A 242 -3.30 -8.61 -11.27
CA ALA A 242 -2.62 -7.52 -11.97
C ALA A 242 -2.78 -6.18 -11.24
N ASP A 243 -2.26 -6.10 -10.03
CA ASP A 243 -2.22 -4.88 -9.21
C ASP A 243 -1.00 -4.89 -8.28
N THR A 244 -0.89 -3.92 -7.37
CA THR A 244 0.28 -3.79 -6.47
C THR A 244 0.42 -4.93 -5.46
N SER A 245 -0.60 -5.79 -5.30
CA SER A 245 -0.49 -6.97 -4.41
C SER A 245 0.57 -7.96 -4.87
N VAL A 246 0.91 -7.98 -6.16
CA VAL A 246 1.91 -8.90 -6.71
C VAL A 246 3.35 -8.48 -6.47
N LEU A 247 3.60 -7.22 -6.09
CA LEU A 247 4.96 -6.74 -5.84
C LEU A 247 5.57 -7.43 -4.62
N PRO A 248 6.73 -8.09 -4.72
CA PRO A 248 7.33 -8.80 -3.59
C PRO A 248 7.81 -7.85 -2.48
N VAL A 249 8.11 -6.60 -2.83
CA VAL A 249 8.48 -5.51 -1.93
C VAL A 249 7.83 -4.21 -2.39
N VAL A 250 7.56 -3.30 -1.46
CA VAL A 250 7.09 -1.96 -1.81
C VAL A 250 8.22 -1.19 -2.53
N PRO A 251 7.96 -0.52 -3.66
CA PRO A 251 8.95 0.32 -4.32
C PRO A 251 9.41 1.47 -3.41
N ARG A 252 10.61 2.01 -3.64
CA ARG A 252 11.15 3.15 -2.87
C ARG A 252 10.41 4.47 -3.07
N ARG A 253 9.42 4.49 -3.93
CA ARG A 253 8.55 5.66 -4.23
C ARG A 253 7.12 5.18 -4.37
N GLY A 254 6.19 6.10 -4.40
CA GLY A 254 4.78 5.77 -4.61
C GLY A 254 4.58 4.79 -5.77
N PRO A 255 3.80 3.72 -5.62
CA PRO A 255 3.74 2.61 -6.57
C PRO A 255 2.88 2.87 -7.81
N ALA A 256 2.37 4.09 -8.02
CA ALA A 256 1.43 4.38 -9.12
C ALA A 256 2.00 4.02 -10.51
N ALA A 257 3.23 4.45 -10.82
CA ALA A 257 3.86 4.12 -12.11
C ALA A 257 4.10 2.60 -12.25
N THR A 258 4.48 1.94 -11.16
CA THR A 258 4.65 0.48 -11.13
C THR A 258 3.32 -0.25 -11.35
N ALA A 259 2.22 0.25 -10.77
CA ALA A 259 0.89 -0.32 -10.98
C ALA A 259 0.46 -0.22 -12.46
N VAL A 260 0.73 0.90 -13.13
CA VAL A 260 0.49 1.06 -14.58
C VAL A 260 1.34 0.05 -15.38
N ALA A 261 2.63 -0.08 -15.05
CA ALA A 261 3.52 -1.04 -15.72
C ALA A 261 3.08 -2.50 -15.55
N ILE A 262 2.55 -2.86 -14.37
CA ILE A 262 1.95 -4.18 -14.13
C ILE A 262 0.72 -4.38 -15.04
N GLY A 263 -0.15 -3.39 -15.16
CA GLY A 263 -1.32 -3.44 -16.02
C GLY A 263 -0.96 -3.64 -17.49
N GLU A 264 -0.01 -2.88 -18.02
CA GLU A 264 0.52 -3.03 -19.39
C GLU A 264 1.14 -4.41 -19.62
N LYS A 265 1.93 -4.91 -18.65
CA LYS A 265 2.51 -6.25 -18.75
C LYS A 265 1.44 -7.33 -18.71
N ALA A 266 0.43 -7.20 -17.86
CA ALA A 266 -0.67 -8.14 -17.77
C ALA A 266 -1.45 -8.19 -19.09
N ALA A 267 -1.76 -7.03 -19.68
CA ALA A 267 -2.43 -6.96 -20.99
C ALA A 267 -1.62 -7.68 -22.08
N ALA A 268 -0.30 -7.48 -22.13
CA ALA A 268 0.57 -8.20 -23.07
C ALA A 268 0.54 -9.72 -22.87
N LEU A 269 0.53 -10.20 -21.62
CA LEU A 269 0.46 -11.62 -21.27
C LEU A 269 -0.89 -12.28 -21.58
N LEU A 270 -1.97 -11.50 -21.67
CA LEU A 270 -3.30 -12.00 -22.03
C LEU A 270 -3.49 -12.15 -23.55
N LEU A 271 -2.63 -11.52 -24.34
CA LEU A 271 -2.67 -11.56 -25.80
C LEU A 271 -1.79 -12.68 -26.40
N THR A 272 -0.98 -13.34 -25.58
CA THR A 272 -0.12 -14.47 -26.00
C THR A 272 -0.75 -15.80 -25.65
#